data_370c702c3df1c490077879361a047c94
#
_entry.id   370c702c3df1c490077879361a047c94
#
_cell.length_a   1.000
_cell.length_b   1.000
_cell.length_c   1.000
_cell.angle_alpha   90.00
_cell.angle_beta   90.00
_cell.angle_gamma   90.00
#
_symmetry.space_group_name_H-M   'P 1'
#
loop_
_entity.id
_entity.type
_entity.pdbx_description
1 polymer ?
#
loop_
_entity_poly.entity_id
_entity_poly.type
_entity_poly.pdbx_seq_one_letter_code
_entity_poly.pdbx_strand_id
1 'polypeptide(L)'
;MMYKYNLFFLVFVFLIGSSCNKEEPGLIQEPDETENTSFTVDAHNILKNNLPFQVKGVVYVPGYPGYLPWEIENAATLPQELKNNIDSDLANIKAMGANTVRFWGAPKYCYESLKTIGDLNFIQTIWIKGDEPDFQNVVFKENTKAYIREVIDRIYSVFNEHSPPLVAYIIGNELSESSILSTNAAHQDITNFVGNYIVTEASITATEAFIAEMADYARTYEFDTYTNKSLLSYANEIRTADIIEIPFLDFISHNAYSYAVPYYRPGTMPGSSSGTLFQGWIEEIKAKHPNMPLLITETGLSVSPNASQVGPPNYGYGGNTESEQATGLLQNINDVTTSFLPTAGVCIHEYLDAWWKFGLEDSYSQDPDDVEEWFGIVKINSAGDWYTTEFRPAYEAIKNIW
;
A
#
# COMPACT_ATOMS: atom_id res chain seq x y z
N MET A 1 -13.66 69.77 48.81
CA MET A 1 -13.83 68.75 49.86
C MET A 1 -12.77 67.71 49.66
N MET A 2 -11.78 67.72 50.53
CA MET A 2 -10.54 66.88 50.46
C MET A 2 -10.84 65.52 51.02
N TYR A 3 -10.32 64.46 50.35
CA TYR A 3 -10.05 63.20 51.01
C TYR A 3 -8.64 62.70 50.68
N LYS A 4 -7.92 62.31 51.74
CA LYS A 4 -6.50 62.01 51.84
C LYS A 4 -6.19 60.62 51.35
N TYR A 5 -5.05 60.47 50.65
CA TYR A 5 -4.41 59.24 50.35
C TYR A 5 -3.53 58.83 51.52
N ASN A 6 -3.70 57.53 52.00
CA ASN A 6 -2.75 56.90 52.88
C ASN A 6 -1.91 55.89 52.07
N LEU A 7 -0.62 56.14 52.06
CA LEU A 7 0.43 55.32 51.45
C LEU A 7 0.93 54.33 52.50
N PHE A 8 0.78 53.01 52.24
CA PHE A 8 1.42 51.94 53.03
C PHE A 8 2.66 51.46 52.33
N PHE A 9 3.83 51.67 52.96
CA PHE A 9 5.11 51.10 52.55
C PHE A 9 5.23 49.66 53.12
N LEU A 10 5.42 48.65 52.28
CA LEU A 10 5.74 47.32 52.72
C LEU A 10 7.22 47.05 52.36
N VAL A 11 8.01 46.88 53.39
CA VAL A 11 9.46 46.52 53.27
C VAL A 11 9.57 45.00 53.03
N PHE A 12 10.13 44.63 51.89
CA PHE A 12 10.52 43.25 51.63
C PHE A 12 11.97 43.02 52.06
N VAL A 13 12.17 42.13 53.03
CA VAL A 13 13.51 41.63 53.44
C VAL A 13 13.87 40.48 52.52
N PHE A 14 14.94 40.61 51.76
CA PHE A 14 15.54 39.52 51.00
C PHE A 14 16.40 38.63 51.91
N LEU A 15 15.97 37.38 52.15
CA LEU A 15 16.79 36.34 52.69
C LEU A 15 17.46 35.55 51.53
N ILE A 16 18.75 35.69 51.37
CA ILE A 16 19.54 34.88 50.45
C ILE A 16 19.81 33.50 51.13
N GLY A 17 19.03 32.51 50.73
CA GLY A 17 19.30 31.12 51.08
C GLY A 17 20.10 30.45 49.97
N SER A 18 21.35 30.08 50.25
CA SER A 18 22.15 29.21 49.40
C SER A 18 21.59 27.81 49.45
N SER A 19 20.94 27.38 48.36
CA SER A 19 20.49 25.98 48.18
C SER A 19 21.53 25.25 47.32
N CYS A 20 22.18 24.24 47.91
CA CYS A 20 22.94 23.23 47.16
C CYS A 20 21.97 22.42 46.26
N ASN A 21 22.12 22.55 44.96
CA ASN A 21 21.50 21.63 44.02
C ASN A 21 22.06 20.22 44.20
N LYS A 22 21.24 19.33 44.76
CA LYS A 22 21.37 17.89 44.48
C LYS A 22 20.67 17.66 43.17
N GLU A 23 21.42 17.22 42.15
CA GLU A 23 20.87 16.65 40.95
C GLU A 23 20.03 15.42 41.32
N GLU A 24 18.72 15.53 41.19
CA GLU A 24 17.85 14.36 41.20
C GLU A 24 18.17 13.49 39.99
N PRO A 25 18.26 12.17 40.12
CA PRO A 25 18.40 11.29 38.97
C PRO A 25 17.19 11.50 38.06
N GLY A 26 17.46 11.84 36.79
CA GLY A 26 16.42 12.04 35.78
C GLY A 26 15.43 10.88 35.80
N LEU A 27 14.13 11.20 35.95
CA LEU A 27 13.05 10.30 35.69
C LEU A 27 13.28 9.70 34.29
N ILE A 28 13.56 8.42 34.25
CA ILE A 28 13.46 7.64 33.02
C ILE A 28 11.99 7.80 32.64
N GLN A 29 11.69 8.59 31.60
CA GLN A 29 10.39 8.57 30.95
C GLN A 29 10.17 7.11 30.53
N GLU A 30 9.21 6.45 31.16
CA GLU A 30 8.69 5.20 30.63
C GLU A 30 8.27 5.49 29.18
N PRO A 31 8.57 4.58 28.22
CA PRO A 31 8.12 4.78 26.84
C PRO A 31 6.61 4.95 26.87
N ASP A 32 6.15 6.01 26.26
CA ASP A 32 4.74 6.36 26.09
C ASP A 32 3.94 5.08 25.77
N GLU A 33 2.84 4.86 26.49
CA GLU A 33 1.89 3.80 26.15
C GLU A 33 1.61 3.92 24.66
N THR A 34 1.93 2.89 23.89
CA THR A 34 1.75 2.88 22.43
C THR A 34 0.27 3.12 22.15
N GLU A 35 -0.08 4.35 21.75
CA GLU A 35 -1.44 4.67 21.32
C GLU A 35 -1.86 3.67 20.24
N ASN A 36 -2.98 2.99 20.44
CA ASN A 36 -3.55 2.07 19.46
C ASN A 36 -3.75 2.83 18.14
N THR A 37 -3.00 2.47 17.11
CA THR A 37 -3.13 3.06 15.79
C THR A 37 -4.49 2.66 15.21
N SER A 38 -5.29 3.64 14.81
CA SER A 38 -6.56 3.41 14.14
C SER A 38 -6.59 4.08 12.77
N PHE A 39 -7.10 3.35 11.78
CA PHE A 39 -7.36 3.90 10.45
C PHE A 39 -8.86 3.92 10.19
N THR A 40 -9.34 5.05 9.68
CA THR A 40 -10.74 5.27 9.27
C THR A 40 -10.75 6.04 7.94
N VAL A 41 -11.92 6.28 7.39
CA VAL A 41 -12.07 7.09 6.17
C VAL A 41 -13.09 8.21 6.39
N ASP A 42 -12.90 9.31 5.66
CA ASP A 42 -13.95 10.28 5.35
C ASP A 42 -14.24 10.24 3.84
N ALA A 43 -14.97 11.23 3.30
CA ALA A 43 -15.31 11.27 1.87
C ALA A 43 -14.09 11.36 0.93
N HIS A 44 -12.92 11.76 1.42
CA HIS A 44 -11.77 12.06 0.56
C HIS A 44 -10.46 11.46 1.06
N ASN A 45 -10.35 11.16 2.35
CA ASN A 45 -9.10 10.82 3.00
C ASN A 45 -9.16 9.47 3.70
N ILE A 46 -8.04 8.79 3.72
CA ILE A 46 -7.73 7.84 4.79
C ILE A 46 -7.26 8.67 5.98
N LEU A 47 -7.75 8.34 7.16
CA LEU A 47 -7.41 9.02 8.41
C LEU A 47 -6.62 8.08 9.30
N LYS A 48 -5.52 8.58 9.89
CA LYS A 48 -4.80 7.90 10.98
C LYS A 48 -5.06 8.66 12.27
N ASN A 49 -5.65 7.99 13.27
CA ASN A 49 -6.03 8.62 14.55
C ASN A 49 -6.87 9.91 14.34
N ASN A 50 -7.84 9.84 13.43
CA ASN A 50 -8.73 10.93 13.00
C ASN A 50 -8.05 12.13 12.30
N LEU A 51 -6.79 12.01 11.88
CA LEU A 51 -6.09 13.03 11.11
C LEU A 51 -5.87 12.54 9.68
N PRO A 52 -5.98 13.42 8.65
CA PRO A 52 -5.71 13.05 7.27
C PRO A 52 -4.34 12.38 7.12
N PHE A 53 -4.33 11.20 6.51
CA PHE A 53 -3.14 10.40 6.30
C PHE A 53 -2.92 10.20 4.80
N GLN A 54 -1.96 10.94 4.25
CA GLN A 54 -1.54 10.77 2.86
C GLN A 54 -0.59 9.58 2.76
N VAL A 55 -1.00 8.53 2.06
CA VAL A 55 -0.16 7.35 1.82
C VAL A 55 1.01 7.71 0.91
N LYS A 56 2.21 7.55 1.42
CA LYS A 56 3.49 7.54 0.69
C LYS A 56 3.99 6.11 0.72
N GLY A 57 3.51 5.31 -0.22
CA GLY A 57 3.65 3.86 -0.18
C GLY A 57 4.67 3.31 -1.16
N VAL A 58 5.18 2.14 -0.83
CA VAL A 58 6.02 1.33 -1.73
C VAL A 58 5.55 -0.11 -1.68
N VAL A 59 5.36 -0.72 -2.84
CA VAL A 59 5.11 -2.16 -2.94
C VAL A 59 6.42 -2.89 -2.64
N TYR A 60 6.38 -3.82 -1.71
CA TYR A 60 7.53 -4.63 -1.36
C TYR A 60 7.12 -6.10 -1.28
N VAL A 61 7.74 -6.89 -2.13
CA VAL A 61 7.59 -8.34 -2.17
C VAL A 61 8.96 -8.93 -1.90
N PRO A 62 9.22 -9.49 -0.71
CA PRO A 62 10.52 -10.07 -0.40
C PRO A 62 10.77 -11.28 -1.30
N GLY A 63 11.62 -11.10 -2.30
CA GLY A 63 12.09 -12.10 -3.25
C GLY A 63 13.53 -11.79 -3.62
N TYR A 64 14.40 -12.78 -3.56
CA TYR A 64 15.83 -12.61 -3.79
C TYR A 64 16.37 -13.77 -4.61
N PRO A 65 17.46 -13.59 -5.38
CA PRO A 65 18.08 -14.67 -6.09
C PRO A 65 18.28 -15.92 -5.21
N GLY A 66 17.74 -17.05 -5.67
CA GLY A 66 17.73 -18.30 -4.89
C GLY A 66 16.57 -18.48 -3.91
N TYR A 67 15.71 -17.46 -3.72
CA TYR A 67 14.60 -17.49 -2.77
C TYR A 67 13.34 -16.85 -3.36
N LEU A 68 12.38 -17.64 -3.77
CA LEU A 68 11.13 -17.21 -4.38
C LEU A 68 10.18 -16.61 -3.31
N PRO A 69 9.41 -15.56 -3.63
CA PRO A 69 8.53 -14.90 -2.65
C PRO A 69 7.57 -15.84 -1.92
N TRP A 70 6.96 -16.77 -2.62
CA TRP A 70 6.02 -17.73 -2.01
C TRP A 70 6.71 -18.78 -1.12
N GLU A 71 8.00 -19.06 -1.35
CA GLU A 71 8.80 -19.90 -0.46
C GLU A 71 9.14 -19.13 0.82
N ILE A 72 9.52 -17.87 0.67
CA ILE A 72 9.79 -16.97 1.81
C ILE A 72 8.54 -16.77 2.65
N GLU A 73 7.39 -16.49 2.02
CA GLU A 73 6.12 -16.27 2.72
C GLU A 73 5.71 -17.45 3.58
N ASN A 74 5.87 -18.66 3.07
CA ASN A 74 5.41 -19.90 3.71
C ASN A 74 6.50 -20.59 4.55
N ALA A 75 7.70 -20.01 4.63
CA ALA A 75 8.80 -20.60 5.41
C ALA A 75 8.51 -20.54 6.91
N ALA A 76 8.61 -21.70 7.58
CA ALA A 76 8.48 -21.76 9.04
C ALA A 76 9.59 -20.97 9.75
N THR A 77 10.78 -20.89 9.15
CA THR A 77 11.93 -20.11 9.61
C THR A 77 12.69 -19.57 8.42
N LEU A 78 13.16 -18.33 8.52
CA LEU A 78 14.00 -17.71 7.50
C LEU A 78 15.50 -17.81 7.87
N PRO A 79 16.39 -18.04 6.89
CA PRO A 79 17.82 -17.85 7.07
C PRO A 79 18.15 -16.44 7.58
N GLN A 80 19.23 -16.31 8.35
CA GLN A 80 19.61 -15.00 8.91
C GLN A 80 19.92 -13.95 7.84
N GLU A 81 20.46 -14.38 6.71
CA GLU A 81 20.72 -13.51 5.56
C GLU A 81 19.42 -12.87 5.05
N LEU A 82 18.36 -13.65 4.82
CA LEU A 82 17.08 -13.12 4.39
C LEU A 82 16.45 -12.17 5.41
N LYS A 83 16.61 -12.46 6.71
CA LYS A 83 16.16 -11.54 7.77
C LYS A 83 16.89 -10.22 7.70
N ASN A 84 18.22 -10.25 7.53
CA ASN A 84 19.03 -9.04 7.40
C ASN A 84 18.62 -8.22 6.15
N ASN A 85 18.33 -8.89 5.05
CA ASN A 85 17.88 -8.23 3.83
C ASN A 85 16.51 -7.55 4.04
N ILE A 86 15.54 -8.25 4.61
CA ILE A 86 14.22 -7.70 4.94
C ILE A 86 14.34 -6.49 5.88
N ASP A 87 15.16 -6.59 6.93
CA ASP A 87 15.40 -5.48 7.86
C ASP A 87 16.02 -4.27 7.16
N SER A 88 17.00 -4.51 6.28
CA SER A 88 17.66 -3.45 5.50
C SER A 88 16.68 -2.80 4.52
N ASP A 89 15.88 -3.59 3.81
CA ASP A 89 14.93 -3.09 2.82
C ASP A 89 13.84 -2.22 3.48
N LEU A 90 13.23 -2.71 4.56
CA LEU A 90 12.23 -1.94 5.29
C LEU A 90 12.80 -0.66 5.92
N ALA A 91 14.04 -0.73 6.44
CA ALA A 91 14.74 0.46 6.93
C ALA A 91 15.02 1.48 5.81
N ASN A 92 15.41 1.03 4.63
CA ASN A 92 15.65 1.87 3.46
C ASN A 92 14.33 2.46 2.91
N ILE A 93 13.23 1.70 2.89
CA ILE A 93 11.91 2.20 2.54
C ILE A 93 11.50 3.35 3.48
N LYS A 94 11.67 3.17 4.79
CA LYS A 94 11.43 4.23 5.77
C LYS A 94 12.37 5.43 5.57
N ALA A 95 13.66 5.18 5.33
CA ALA A 95 14.67 6.23 5.11
C ALA A 95 14.44 7.05 3.83
N MET A 96 13.74 6.48 2.85
CA MET A 96 13.28 7.18 1.64
C MET A 96 12.14 8.18 1.94
N GLY A 97 11.54 8.16 3.12
CA GLY A 97 10.41 8.99 3.48
C GLY A 97 9.03 8.34 3.24
N ALA A 98 9.01 7.07 2.86
CA ALA A 98 7.77 6.31 2.82
C ALA A 98 7.19 6.14 4.23
N ASN A 99 5.87 6.25 4.35
CA ASN A 99 5.14 6.02 5.59
C ASN A 99 4.34 4.71 5.59
N THR A 100 4.32 4.03 4.45
CA THR A 100 3.54 2.81 4.24
C THR A 100 4.29 1.85 3.32
N VAL A 101 4.30 0.58 3.66
CA VAL A 101 4.71 -0.51 2.77
C VAL A 101 3.48 -1.31 2.35
N ARG A 102 3.35 -1.65 1.07
CA ARG A 102 2.31 -2.55 0.60
C ARG A 102 2.91 -3.92 0.34
N PHE A 103 2.44 -4.93 1.05
CA PHE A 103 2.79 -6.33 0.80
C PHE A 103 1.76 -7.00 -0.13
N TRP A 104 2.24 -7.80 -1.07
CA TRP A 104 1.41 -8.77 -1.77
C TRP A 104 1.27 -10.05 -0.94
N GLY A 105 2.39 -10.69 -0.60
CA GLY A 105 2.53 -11.72 0.41
C GLY A 105 3.71 -11.36 1.30
N ALA A 106 3.66 -11.75 2.57
CA ALA A 106 4.72 -11.43 3.51
C ALA A 106 4.91 -12.54 4.54
N PRO A 107 6.15 -12.97 4.80
CA PRO A 107 6.44 -13.84 5.94
C PRO A 107 6.18 -13.12 7.25
N LYS A 108 5.93 -13.88 8.31
CA LYS A 108 5.78 -13.33 9.66
C LYS A 108 6.90 -12.36 10.04
N TYR A 109 8.12 -12.63 9.58
CA TYR A 109 9.28 -11.80 9.90
C TYR A 109 9.17 -10.35 9.39
N CYS A 110 8.48 -10.09 8.29
CA CYS A 110 8.23 -8.72 7.84
C CYS A 110 7.46 -7.91 8.89
N TYR A 111 6.45 -8.51 9.52
CA TYR A 111 5.69 -7.84 10.59
C TYR A 111 6.52 -7.67 11.87
N GLU A 112 7.39 -8.64 12.21
CA GLU A 112 8.34 -8.54 13.33
C GLU A 112 9.34 -7.39 13.10
N SER A 113 9.84 -7.26 11.87
CA SER A 113 10.73 -6.16 11.46
C SER A 113 10.01 -4.81 11.50
N LEU A 114 8.77 -4.71 10.98
CA LEU A 114 7.96 -3.48 11.07
C LEU A 114 7.73 -3.05 12.53
N LYS A 115 7.42 -3.99 13.42
CA LYS A 115 7.26 -3.71 14.85
C LYS A 115 8.52 -3.15 15.48
N THR A 116 9.69 -3.62 15.04
CA THR A 116 11.00 -3.16 15.53
C THR A 116 11.37 -1.78 14.98
N ILE A 117 11.10 -1.54 13.68
CA ILE A 117 11.41 -0.28 13.00
C ILE A 117 10.52 0.87 13.51
N GLY A 118 9.25 0.57 13.84
CA GLY A 118 8.24 1.57 14.24
C GLY A 118 7.97 2.63 13.16
N ASP A 119 6.87 3.36 13.28
CA ASP A 119 6.48 4.49 12.41
C ASP A 119 6.43 4.16 10.89
N LEU A 120 6.35 2.90 10.54
CA LEU A 120 6.07 2.44 9.18
C LEU A 120 4.80 1.61 9.20
N ASN A 121 3.76 2.10 8.52
CA ASN A 121 2.50 1.41 8.41
C ASN A 121 2.55 0.42 7.26
N PHE A 122 1.54 -0.44 7.14
CA PHE A 122 1.47 -1.36 6.01
C PHE A 122 0.05 -1.54 5.46
N ILE A 123 -0.01 -1.93 4.20
CA ILE A 123 -1.20 -2.43 3.52
C ILE A 123 -0.94 -3.89 3.20
N GLN A 124 -1.88 -4.77 3.52
CA GLN A 124 -1.76 -6.19 3.22
C GLN A 124 -2.71 -6.59 2.11
N THR A 125 -2.17 -7.07 1.01
CA THR A 125 -2.99 -7.70 -0.03
C THR A 125 -3.33 -9.13 0.38
N ILE A 126 -4.59 -9.47 0.36
CA ILE A 126 -5.06 -10.86 0.37
C ILE A 126 -5.04 -11.33 -1.08
N TRP A 127 -4.01 -12.08 -1.42
CA TRP A 127 -3.81 -12.52 -2.79
C TRP A 127 -4.86 -13.54 -3.21
N ILE A 128 -5.68 -13.18 -4.16
CA ILE A 128 -6.69 -14.07 -4.75
C ILE A 128 -6.22 -14.43 -6.16
N LYS A 129 -6.26 -15.72 -6.48
CA LYS A 129 -5.91 -16.21 -7.82
C LYS A 129 -6.83 -15.56 -8.87
N GLY A 130 -6.28 -14.65 -9.66
CA GLY A 130 -7.05 -13.78 -10.57
C GLY A 130 -7.59 -14.48 -11.81
N ASP A 131 -7.02 -15.62 -12.20
CA ASP A 131 -7.39 -16.42 -13.39
C ASP A 131 -8.30 -17.62 -13.06
N GLU A 132 -8.95 -17.63 -11.86
CA GLU A 132 -9.95 -18.64 -11.52
C GLU A 132 -11.15 -18.55 -12.47
N PRO A 133 -11.56 -19.62 -13.15
CA PRO A 133 -12.65 -19.56 -14.14
C PRO A 133 -14.02 -19.18 -13.57
N ASP A 134 -14.24 -19.44 -12.29
CA ASP A 134 -15.51 -19.20 -11.59
C ASP A 134 -15.25 -18.81 -10.12
N PHE A 135 -15.31 -17.52 -9.83
CA PHE A 135 -15.15 -17.00 -8.46
C PHE A 135 -16.26 -17.43 -7.51
N GLN A 136 -17.41 -17.90 -8.02
CA GLN A 136 -18.50 -18.42 -7.19
C GLN A 136 -18.34 -19.91 -6.85
N ASN A 137 -17.29 -20.56 -7.35
CA ASN A 137 -16.98 -21.95 -7.00
C ASN A 137 -16.80 -22.09 -5.48
N VAL A 138 -17.59 -23.01 -4.88
CA VAL A 138 -17.63 -23.18 -3.41
C VAL A 138 -16.27 -23.56 -2.83
N VAL A 139 -15.52 -24.46 -3.50
CA VAL A 139 -14.19 -24.90 -3.03
C VAL A 139 -13.20 -23.73 -3.09
N PHE A 140 -13.23 -22.96 -4.16
CA PHE A 140 -12.39 -21.77 -4.31
C PHE A 140 -12.68 -20.74 -3.22
N LYS A 141 -13.96 -20.44 -2.94
CA LYS A 141 -14.35 -19.53 -1.87
C LYS A 141 -13.87 -19.99 -0.49
N GLU A 142 -14.03 -21.28 -0.16
CA GLU A 142 -13.59 -21.79 1.14
C GLU A 142 -12.04 -21.79 1.27
N ASN A 143 -11.32 -22.06 0.20
CA ASN A 143 -9.85 -21.94 0.18
C ASN A 143 -9.42 -20.47 0.37
N THR A 144 -10.10 -19.53 -0.29
CA THR A 144 -9.84 -18.10 -0.13
C THR A 144 -10.09 -17.65 1.31
N LYS A 145 -11.20 -18.08 1.93
CA LYS A 145 -11.49 -17.80 3.34
C LYS A 145 -10.44 -18.40 4.27
N ALA A 146 -9.94 -19.60 3.98
CA ALA A 146 -8.86 -20.21 4.76
C ALA A 146 -7.57 -19.37 4.69
N TYR A 147 -7.21 -18.89 3.51
CA TYR A 147 -6.06 -18.01 3.30
C TYR A 147 -6.23 -16.65 3.99
N ILE A 148 -7.44 -16.06 3.94
CA ILE A 148 -7.76 -14.84 4.70
C ILE A 148 -7.45 -15.01 6.19
N ARG A 149 -7.92 -16.11 6.80
CA ARG A 149 -7.64 -16.40 8.22
C ARG A 149 -6.13 -16.51 8.47
N GLU A 150 -5.44 -17.26 7.65
CA GLU A 150 -4.00 -17.46 7.79
C GLU A 150 -3.22 -16.14 7.78
N VAL A 151 -3.54 -15.24 6.84
CA VAL A 151 -2.88 -13.93 6.76
C VAL A 151 -3.20 -13.07 7.97
N ILE A 152 -4.47 -13.01 8.39
CA ILE A 152 -4.89 -12.24 9.57
C ILE A 152 -4.20 -12.78 10.83
N ASP A 153 -4.22 -14.10 11.06
CA ASP A 153 -3.59 -14.74 12.22
C ASP A 153 -2.08 -14.50 12.23
N ARG A 154 -1.42 -14.53 11.07
CA ARG A 154 0.01 -14.25 10.93
C ARG A 154 0.34 -12.83 11.40
N ILE A 155 -0.45 -11.82 11.00
CA ILE A 155 -0.29 -10.43 11.43
C ILE A 155 -0.47 -10.31 12.94
N TYR A 156 -1.60 -10.80 13.45
CA TYR A 156 -1.93 -10.68 14.89
C TYR A 156 -1.05 -11.55 15.78
N SER A 157 -0.40 -12.59 15.25
CA SER A 157 0.63 -13.34 16.01
C SER A 157 1.85 -12.48 16.38
N VAL A 158 2.04 -11.32 15.75
CA VAL A 158 3.13 -10.36 16.03
C VAL A 158 2.64 -9.18 16.87
N PHE A 159 1.41 -8.70 16.62
CA PHE A 159 0.86 -7.48 17.22
C PHE A 159 -0.14 -7.74 18.36
N ASN A 160 -0.10 -8.90 18.99
CA ASN A 160 -1.05 -9.53 19.94
C ASN A 160 -1.92 -8.61 20.81
N GLU A 161 -1.35 -7.56 21.41
CA GLU A 161 -2.01 -6.71 22.43
C GLU A 161 -2.31 -5.31 21.90
N HIS A 162 -1.90 -5.00 20.66
CA HIS A 162 -2.04 -3.68 20.05
C HIS A 162 -2.61 -3.81 18.65
N SER A 163 -3.40 -2.83 18.23
CA SER A 163 -3.82 -2.74 16.83
C SER A 163 -2.57 -2.66 15.94
N PRO A 164 -2.42 -3.54 14.94
CA PRO A 164 -1.30 -3.48 14.01
C PRO A 164 -1.30 -2.12 13.30
N PRO A 165 -0.15 -1.59 12.87
CA PRO A 165 -0.09 -0.39 12.02
C PRO A 165 -0.56 -0.71 10.58
N LEU A 166 -1.67 -1.41 10.48
CA LEU A 166 -2.31 -1.87 9.25
C LEU A 166 -3.30 -0.82 8.75
N VAL A 167 -2.98 -0.23 7.60
CA VAL A 167 -3.85 0.75 6.94
C VAL A 167 -5.10 0.08 6.40
N ALA A 168 -4.92 -1.02 5.65
CA ALA A 168 -6.02 -1.75 5.02
C ALA A 168 -5.62 -3.17 4.60
N TYR A 169 -6.61 -4.03 4.45
CA TYR A 169 -6.51 -5.20 3.57
C TYR A 169 -6.99 -4.84 2.16
N ILE A 170 -6.27 -5.31 1.16
CA ILE A 170 -6.70 -5.29 -0.25
C ILE A 170 -7.16 -6.69 -0.62
N ILE A 171 -8.45 -6.85 -0.85
CA ILE A 171 -9.10 -8.14 -1.11
C ILE A 171 -9.04 -8.46 -2.60
N GLY A 172 -7.99 -9.14 -3.02
CA GLY A 172 -7.67 -9.42 -4.42
C GLY A 172 -6.91 -8.30 -5.12
N ASN A 173 -6.25 -8.65 -6.20
CA ASN A 173 -5.44 -7.77 -7.03
C ASN A 173 -5.65 -8.13 -8.49
N GLU A 174 -6.13 -7.19 -9.30
CA GLU A 174 -6.27 -7.31 -10.76
C GLU A 174 -6.87 -8.65 -11.23
N LEU A 175 -8.08 -8.96 -10.77
CA LEU A 175 -8.78 -10.15 -11.27
C LEU A 175 -8.91 -10.10 -12.79
N SER A 176 -8.64 -11.21 -13.47
CA SER A 176 -8.60 -11.21 -14.94
C SER A 176 -9.98 -10.93 -15.56
N GLU A 177 -10.01 -10.11 -16.59
CA GLU A 177 -11.23 -9.77 -17.32
C GLU A 177 -12.00 -11.03 -17.78
N SER A 178 -11.29 -12.03 -18.29
CA SER A 178 -11.91 -13.28 -18.74
C SER A 178 -12.61 -14.04 -17.61
N SER A 179 -12.02 -14.09 -16.42
CA SER A 179 -12.61 -14.78 -15.26
C SER A 179 -13.80 -13.99 -14.69
N ILE A 180 -13.72 -12.66 -14.68
CA ILE A 180 -14.84 -11.79 -14.31
C ILE A 180 -16.04 -12.04 -15.23
N LEU A 181 -15.83 -11.95 -16.54
CA LEU A 181 -16.88 -12.15 -17.53
C LEU A 181 -17.46 -13.56 -17.48
N SER A 182 -16.60 -14.59 -17.29
CA SER A 182 -17.04 -15.99 -17.15
C SER A 182 -17.92 -16.19 -15.91
N THR A 183 -17.46 -15.70 -14.75
CA THR A 183 -18.23 -15.78 -13.49
C THR A 183 -19.56 -15.06 -13.60
N ASN A 184 -19.56 -13.83 -14.13
CA ASN A 184 -20.78 -13.03 -14.27
C ASN A 184 -21.78 -13.67 -15.25
N ALA A 185 -21.30 -14.31 -16.32
CA ALA A 185 -22.15 -15.02 -17.27
C ALA A 185 -22.76 -16.31 -16.68
N ALA A 186 -22.02 -17.02 -15.83
CA ALA A 186 -22.46 -18.26 -15.19
C ALA A 186 -23.48 -18.03 -14.07
N HIS A 187 -23.44 -16.87 -13.38
CA HIS A 187 -24.20 -16.60 -12.16
C HIS A 187 -25.02 -15.30 -12.25
N GLN A 188 -25.80 -15.14 -13.32
CA GLN A 188 -26.64 -13.94 -13.58
C GLN A 188 -27.77 -13.73 -12.54
N ASP A 189 -28.09 -14.73 -11.76
CA ASP A 189 -29.06 -14.67 -10.66
C ASP A 189 -28.50 -14.05 -9.38
N ILE A 190 -27.17 -13.94 -9.25
CA ILE A 190 -26.51 -13.26 -8.15
C ILE A 190 -26.48 -11.77 -8.47
N THR A 191 -27.30 -10.99 -7.76
CA THR A 191 -27.46 -9.55 -8.00
C THR A 191 -27.24 -8.69 -6.75
N ASN A 192 -26.99 -9.31 -5.60
CA ASN A 192 -26.73 -8.63 -4.34
C ASN A 192 -25.94 -9.55 -3.38
N PHE A 193 -25.37 -8.96 -2.35
CA PHE A 193 -24.76 -9.66 -1.21
C PHE A 193 -25.26 -9.04 0.10
N VAL A 194 -25.53 -9.89 1.11
CA VAL A 194 -25.92 -9.48 2.45
C VAL A 194 -25.08 -10.27 3.46
N GLY A 195 -24.07 -9.62 4.02
CA GLY A 195 -23.19 -10.15 5.05
C GLY A 195 -23.45 -9.55 6.44
N ASN A 196 -22.49 -9.73 7.33
CA ASN A 196 -22.53 -9.17 8.69
C ASN A 196 -22.21 -7.67 8.73
N TYR A 197 -21.29 -7.24 7.90
CA TYR A 197 -20.76 -5.87 7.84
C TYR A 197 -20.92 -5.22 6.47
N ILE A 198 -20.99 -6.03 5.41
CA ILE A 198 -21.15 -5.56 4.04
C ILE A 198 -22.50 -5.96 3.51
N VAL A 199 -23.25 -4.94 3.06
CA VAL A 199 -24.50 -5.11 2.34
C VAL A 199 -24.39 -4.31 1.05
N THR A 200 -24.62 -4.95 -0.09
CA THR A 200 -24.53 -4.28 -1.38
C THR A 200 -25.90 -3.82 -1.84
N GLU A 201 -25.89 -2.80 -2.69
CA GLU A 201 -27.09 -2.44 -3.47
C GLU A 201 -27.48 -3.59 -4.40
N ALA A 202 -28.74 -3.59 -4.86
CA ALA A 202 -29.16 -4.47 -5.94
C ALA A 202 -28.44 -4.12 -7.25
N SER A 203 -28.27 -5.11 -8.11
CA SER A 203 -27.63 -4.96 -9.44
C SER A 203 -26.12 -5.03 -9.45
N ILE A 204 -25.48 -5.56 -8.41
CA ILE A 204 -24.06 -5.95 -8.49
C ILE A 204 -23.93 -7.24 -9.31
N THR A 205 -22.72 -7.45 -9.83
CA THR A 205 -22.35 -8.68 -10.54
C THR A 205 -21.97 -9.82 -9.59
N ALA A 206 -21.93 -11.04 -10.10
CA ALA A 206 -21.50 -12.20 -9.34
C ALA A 206 -20.05 -12.09 -8.84
N THR A 207 -19.15 -11.47 -9.61
CA THR A 207 -17.77 -11.20 -9.19
C THR A 207 -17.73 -10.16 -8.08
N GLU A 208 -18.51 -9.09 -8.16
CA GLU A 208 -18.61 -8.10 -7.08
C GLU A 208 -19.21 -8.70 -5.81
N ALA A 209 -20.19 -9.59 -5.92
CA ALA A 209 -20.73 -10.34 -4.79
C ALA A 209 -19.67 -11.23 -4.14
N PHE A 210 -18.79 -11.86 -4.93
CA PHE A 210 -17.64 -12.61 -4.41
C PHE A 210 -16.69 -11.71 -3.63
N ILE A 211 -16.31 -10.56 -4.19
CA ILE A 211 -15.43 -9.59 -3.49
C ILE A 211 -16.09 -9.13 -2.18
N ALA A 212 -17.38 -8.82 -2.20
CA ALA A 212 -18.14 -8.43 -1.02
C ALA A 212 -18.14 -9.56 0.05
N GLU A 213 -18.35 -10.82 -0.36
CA GLU A 213 -18.32 -11.98 0.54
C GLU A 213 -16.95 -12.18 1.19
N MET A 214 -15.87 -12.07 0.42
CA MET A 214 -14.51 -12.22 0.95
C MET A 214 -14.13 -11.08 1.88
N ALA A 215 -14.53 -9.86 1.56
CA ALA A 215 -14.33 -8.67 2.38
C ALA A 215 -15.14 -8.74 3.70
N ASP A 216 -16.41 -9.11 3.63
CA ASP A 216 -17.25 -9.32 4.83
C ASP A 216 -16.67 -10.40 5.72
N TYR A 217 -16.21 -11.50 5.11
CA TYR A 217 -15.56 -12.59 5.85
C TYR A 217 -14.29 -12.13 6.57
N ALA A 218 -13.42 -11.39 5.88
CA ALA A 218 -12.20 -10.86 6.49
C ALA A 218 -12.50 -9.96 7.69
N ARG A 219 -13.46 -9.04 7.55
CA ARG A 219 -13.89 -8.13 8.63
C ARG A 219 -14.54 -8.88 9.79
N THR A 220 -15.40 -9.85 9.49
CA THR A 220 -16.07 -10.67 10.52
C THR A 220 -15.04 -11.46 11.30
N TYR A 221 -14.13 -12.15 10.63
CA TYR A 221 -13.10 -12.94 11.28
C TYR A 221 -12.15 -12.09 12.15
N GLU A 222 -11.67 -10.96 11.61
CA GLU A 222 -10.81 -10.05 12.34
C GLU A 222 -11.51 -9.50 13.59
N PHE A 223 -12.78 -9.09 13.47
CA PHE A 223 -13.52 -8.54 14.60
C PHE A 223 -13.82 -9.59 15.67
N ASP A 224 -14.30 -10.77 15.27
CA ASP A 224 -14.69 -11.82 16.20
C ASP A 224 -13.47 -12.41 16.95
N THR A 225 -12.30 -12.41 16.30
CA THR A 225 -11.08 -13.01 16.87
C THR A 225 -10.21 -12.00 17.61
N TYR A 226 -10.08 -10.78 17.06
CA TYR A 226 -9.11 -9.77 17.52
C TYR A 226 -9.74 -8.43 17.93
N THR A 227 -11.06 -8.31 17.83
CA THR A 227 -11.82 -7.11 18.22
C THR A 227 -11.36 -5.83 17.47
N ASN A 228 -10.85 -5.99 16.25
CA ASN A 228 -10.40 -4.90 15.39
C ASN A 228 -11.19 -4.87 14.07
N LYS A 229 -11.17 -3.72 13.38
CA LYS A 229 -11.82 -3.51 12.08
C LYS A 229 -10.89 -2.70 11.20
N SER A 230 -10.06 -3.37 10.43
CA SER A 230 -9.20 -2.74 9.44
C SER A 230 -9.99 -2.30 8.22
N LEU A 231 -9.52 -1.28 7.50
CA LEU A 231 -10.11 -0.85 6.23
C LEU A 231 -10.00 -1.93 5.16
N LEU A 232 -10.95 -1.95 4.24
CA LEU A 232 -11.04 -2.91 3.14
C LEU A 232 -11.17 -2.20 1.80
N SER A 233 -10.43 -2.67 0.81
CA SER A 233 -10.57 -2.28 -0.59
C SER A 233 -10.24 -3.47 -1.51
N TYR A 234 -10.33 -3.25 -2.82
CA TYR A 234 -9.91 -4.17 -3.89
C TYR A 234 -9.07 -3.40 -4.89
N ALA A 235 -7.89 -3.91 -5.25
CA ALA A 235 -7.04 -3.26 -6.24
C ALA A 235 -7.53 -3.57 -7.66
N ASN A 236 -8.26 -2.62 -8.23
CA ASN A 236 -8.73 -2.67 -9.61
C ASN A 236 -7.65 -2.17 -10.58
N GLU A 237 -7.85 -2.35 -11.87
CA GLU A 237 -6.94 -1.89 -12.91
C GLU A 237 -7.70 -1.33 -14.11
N ILE A 238 -7.00 -0.75 -15.09
CA ILE A 238 -7.60 0.03 -16.17
C ILE A 238 -8.50 -0.78 -17.11
N ARG A 239 -8.22 -2.07 -17.32
CA ARG A 239 -9.02 -2.96 -18.21
C ARG A 239 -10.36 -3.34 -17.59
N THR A 240 -10.37 -3.46 -16.26
CA THR A 240 -11.55 -3.94 -15.50
C THR A 240 -12.30 -2.81 -14.77
N ALA A 241 -11.83 -1.58 -14.89
CA ALA A 241 -12.40 -0.40 -14.21
C ALA A 241 -13.85 -0.07 -14.54
N ASP A 242 -14.37 -0.58 -15.65
CA ASP A 242 -15.78 -0.38 -16.05
C ASP A 242 -16.65 -1.63 -15.82
N ILE A 243 -16.07 -2.73 -15.34
CA ILE A 243 -16.78 -4.00 -15.12
C ILE A 243 -16.73 -4.50 -13.67
N ILE A 244 -15.96 -3.85 -12.81
CA ILE A 244 -15.96 -4.04 -11.35
C ILE A 244 -16.09 -2.69 -10.69
N GLU A 245 -17.12 -2.51 -9.88
CA GLU A 245 -17.29 -1.37 -8.99
C GLU A 245 -17.44 -1.84 -7.54
N ILE A 246 -16.77 -1.18 -6.62
CA ILE A 246 -16.70 -1.59 -5.21
C ILE A 246 -17.17 -0.52 -4.23
N PRO A 247 -18.27 0.20 -4.47
CA PRO A 247 -18.73 1.28 -3.59
C PRO A 247 -19.13 0.80 -2.19
N PHE A 248 -19.21 -0.50 -1.97
CA PHE A 248 -19.52 -1.15 -0.71
C PHE A 248 -18.29 -1.41 0.18
N LEU A 249 -17.07 -1.12 -0.30
CA LEU A 249 -15.84 -1.15 0.48
C LEU A 249 -15.51 0.23 1.05
N ASP A 250 -14.46 0.34 1.88
CA ASP A 250 -14.18 1.58 2.60
C ASP A 250 -13.57 2.67 1.70
N PHE A 251 -12.84 2.28 0.66
CA PHE A 251 -12.22 3.21 -0.28
C PHE A 251 -12.00 2.52 -1.64
N ILE A 252 -11.81 3.35 -2.66
CA ILE A 252 -11.47 2.88 -4.01
C ILE A 252 -9.95 2.75 -4.11
N SER A 253 -9.46 1.65 -4.68
CA SER A 253 -8.04 1.51 -5.00
C SER A 253 -7.84 1.02 -6.43
N HIS A 254 -6.82 1.59 -7.08
CA HIS A 254 -6.44 1.24 -8.45
C HIS A 254 -4.93 1.07 -8.59
N ASN A 255 -4.53 0.03 -9.30
CA ASN A 255 -3.23 -0.06 -9.92
C ASN A 255 -3.29 0.76 -11.21
N ALA A 256 -2.60 1.89 -11.23
CA ALA A 256 -2.68 2.86 -12.31
C ALA A 256 -1.30 3.19 -12.87
N TYR A 257 -1.12 2.93 -14.16
CA TYR A 257 0.15 3.07 -14.84
C TYR A 257 0.05 4.06 -16.00
N SER A 258 0.94 5.04 -16.04
CA SER A 258 0.91 6.09 -17.05
C SER A 258 1.07 5.56 -18.48
N TYR A 259 1.85 4.51 -18.69
CA TYR A 259 2.03 3.87 -20.00
C TYR A 259 0.76 3.18 -20.52
N ALA A 260 -0.15 2.73 -19.63
CA ALA A 260 -1.36 2.02 -20.04
C ALA A 260 -2.47 2.95 -20.53
N VAL A 261 -2.52 4.20 -20.01
CA VAL A 261 -3.63 5.14 -20.29
C VAL A 261 -3.78 5.48 -21.78
N PRO A 262 -2.73 5.72 -22.57
CA PRO A 262 -2.87 5.99 -24.00
C PRO A 262 -3.55 4.87 -24.79
N TYR A 263 -3.45 3.65 -24.35
CA TYR A 263 -4.04 2.48 -25.01
C TYR A 263 -5.49 2.24 -24.60
N TYR A 264 -5.78 2.29 -23.29
CA TYR A 264 -7.07 1.91 -22.75
C TYR A 264 -8.01 3.09 -22.51
N ARG A 265 -7.45 4.31 -22.35
CA ARG A 265 -8.21 5.54 -22.05
C ARG A 265 -7.70 6.74 -22.84
N PRO A 266 -7.68 6.68 -24.19
CA PRO A 266 -7.07 7.74 -25.00
C PRO A 266 -7.79 9.09 -24.91
N GLY A 267 -9.05 9.11 -24.44
CA GLY A 267 -9.87 10.32 -24.33
C GLY A 267 -9.83 11.00 -22.95
N THR A 268 -9.09 10.47 -21.98
CA THR A 268 -9.12 10.93 -20.58
C THR A 268 -8.48 12.30 -20.36
N MET A 269 -7.52 12.72 -21.18
CA MET A 269 -6.75 13.94 -20.99
C MET A 269 -7.57 15.24 -20.86
N PRO A 270 -8.71 15.45 -21.53
CA PRO A 270 -9.51 16.65 -21.31
C PRO A 270 -9.99 16.76 -19.85
N GLY A 271 -9.61 17.85 -19.18
CA GLY A 271 -9.96 18.09 -17.78
C GLY A 271 -8.85 17.81 -16.78
N SER A 272 -7.75 17.20 -17.20
CA SER A 272 -6.57 16.99 -16.36
C SER A 272 -5.93 18.32 -15.91
N SER A 273 -5.62 18.44 -14.63
CA SER A 273 -4.99 19.62 -14.05
C SER A 273 -3.55 19.81 -14.51
N SER A 274 -2.79 18.71 -14.70
CA SER A 274 -1.41 18.75 -15.20
C SER A 274 -1.32 18.67 -16.74
N GLY A 275 -2.40 18.29 -17.40
CA GLY A 275 -2.44 18.08 -18.85
C GLY A 275 -1.89 16.70 -19.28
N THR A 276 -1.63 15.78 -18.35
CA THR A 276 -1.24 14.41 -18.68
C THR A 276 -2.47 13.51 -18.82
N LEU A 277 -2.36 12.47 -19.66
CA LEU A 277 -3.39 11.43 -19.75
C LEU A 277 -3.54 10.69 -18.42
N PHE A 278 -2.44 10.47 -17.74
CA PHE A 278 -2.41 9.75 -16.47
C PHE A 278 -3.22 10.49 -15.39
N GLN A 279 -2.97 11.78 -15.20
CA GLN A 279 -3.76 12.57 -14.25
C GLN A 279 -5.23 12.63 -14.64
N GLY A 280 -5.53 12.77 -15.96
CA GLY A 280 -6.91 12.73 -16.45
C GLY A 280 -7.62 11.42 -16.10
N TRP A 281 -6.92 10.28 -16.16
CA TRP A 281 -7.44 8.99 -15.73
C TRP A 281 -7.72 8.94 -14.21
N ILE A 282 -6.80 9.44 -13.39
CA ILE A 282 -6.98 9.54 -11.93
C ILE A 282 -8.21 10.40 -11.61
N GLU A 283 -8.36 11.54 -12.27
CA GLU A 283 -9.51 12.44 -12.10
C GLU A 283 -10.83 11.78 -12.53
N GLU A 284 -10.82 10.98 -13.61
CA GLU A 284 -11.99 10.21 -14.06
C GLU A 284 -12.44 9.17 -13.02
N ILE A 285 -11.50 8.37 -12.49
CA ILE A 285 -11.80 7.38 -11.43
C ILE A 285 -12.40 8.11 -10.22
N LYS A 286 -11.76 9.18 -9.77
CA LYS A 286 -12.24 9.91 -8.59
C LYS A 286 -13.59 10.58 -8.83
N ALA A 287 -13.87 11.03 -10.04
CA ALA A 287 -15.17 11.62 -10.39
C ALA A 287 -16.32 10.60 -10.38
N LYS A 288 -16.06 9.33 -10.67
CA LYS A 288 -17.05 8.24 -10.52
C LYS A 288 -17.38 7.99 -9.03
N HIS A 289 -16.44 8.21 -8.13
CA HIS A 289 -16.58 7.96 -6.69
C HIS A 289 -16.25 9.20 -5.85
N PRO A 290 -17.00 10.31 -5.99
CA PRO A 290 -16.60 11.60 -5.40
C PRO A 290 -16.56 11.61 -3.88
N ASN A 291 -17.32 10.72 -3.24
CA ASN A 291 -17.46 10.63 -1.78
C ASN A 291 -16.68 9.47 -1.14
N MET A 292 -15.73 8.89 -1.86
CA MET A 292 -14.86 7.83 -1.34
C MET A 292 -13.39 8.21 -1.53
N PRO A 293 -12.48 7.91 -0.60
CA PRO A 293 -11.05 8.05 -0.86
C PRO A 293 -10.62 7.24 -2.07
N LEU A 294 -9.67 7.75 -2.85
CA LEU A 294 -8.99 7.01 -3.92
C LEU A 294 -7.52 6.85 -3.55
N LEU A 295 -7.06 5.61 -3.45
CA LEU A 295 -5.66 5.26 -3.29
C LEU A 295 -5.14 4.63 -4.59
N ILE A 296 -4.03 5.13 -5.12
CA ILE A 296 -3.31 4.45 -6.19
C ILE A 296 -2.40 3.41 -5.54
N THR A 297 -2.81 2.16 -5.65
CA THR A 297 -2.15 1.03 -4.98
C THR A 297 -0.92 0.54 -5.71
N GLU A 298 -0.78 0.88 -6.99
CA GLU A 298 0.45 0.69 -7.76
C GLU A 298 0.58 1.77 -8.84
N THR A 299 1.80 2.28 -9.00
CA THR A 299 2.27 2.99 -10.18
C THR A 299 3.77 2.77 -10.33
N GLY A 300 4.24 2.51 -11.54
CA GLY A 300 5.63 2.14 -11.78
C GLY A 300 6.03 2.32 -13.24
N LEU A 301 7.34 2.25 -13.49
CA LEU A 301 7.94 2.26 -14.82
C LEU A 301 9.11 1.27 -14.84
N SER A 302 9.08 0.34 -15.78
CA SER A 302 10.12 -0.66 -15.94
C SER A 302 11.30 -0.13 -16.75
N VAL A 303 12.51 -0.51 -16.34
CA VAL A 303 13.77 -0.23 -17.06
C VAL A 303 14.27 -1.43 -17.85
N SER A 304 13.39 -2.34 -18.26
CA SER A 304 13.74 -3.54 -19.02
C SER A 304 14.53 -3.18 -20.28
N PRO A 305 15.67 -3.85 -20.54
CA PRO A 305 16.60 -3.37 -21.57
C PRO A 305 16.13 -3.61 -23.01
N ASN A 306 15.29 -4.61 -23.24
CA ASN A 306 14.90 -5.03 -24.59
C ASN A 306 13.53 -4.48 -25.05
N ALA A 307 12.79 -3.77 -24.20
CA ALA A 307 11.55 -3.13 -24.61
C ALA A 307 11.81 -1.81 -25.37
N SER A 308 10.85 -1.41 -26.19
CA SER A 308 10.96 -0.17 -26.98
C SER A 308 10.80 1.06 -26.09
N GLN A 309 11.76 1.98 -26.16
CA GLN A 309 11.69 3.27 -25.49
C GLN A 309 10.59 4.15 -26.10
N VAL A 310 9.80 4.80 -25.25
CA VAL A 310 8.73 5.72 -25.66
C VAL A 310 9.07 7.16 -25.29
N GLY A 311 9.62 7.39 -24.09
CA GLY A 311 9.93 8.73 -23.56
C GLY A 311 8.71 9.52 -23.07
N PRO A 312 8.96 10.70 -22.45
CA PRO A 312 7.92 11.50 -21.85
C PRO A 312 6.93 12.06 -22.89
N PRO A 313 5.68 12.41 -22.51
CA PRO A 313 5.16 12.37 -21.14
C PRO A 313 4.54 11.02 -20.73
N ASN A 314 4.42 10.09 -21.65
CA ASN A 314 3.64 8.87 -21.42
C ASN A 314 4.49 7.63 -21.18
N TYR A 315 5.77 7.71 -21.18
CA TYR A 315 6.74 6.61 -21.00
C TYR A 315 6.25 5.23 -21.52
N GLY A 316 7.16 4.30 -21.75
CA GLY A 316 6.81 2.94 -22.17
C GLY A 316 6.52 2.01 -21.01
N TYR A 317 5.86 0.90 -21.30
CA TYR A 317 5.75 -0.22 -20.38
C TYR A 317 7.12 -0.70 -19.90
N GLY A 318 8.11 -0.74 -20.81
CA GLY A 318 9.51 -1.02 -20.53
C GLY A 318 10.42 -0.18 -21.41
N GLY A 319 11.71 -0.46 -21.42
CA GLY A 319 12.71 0.25 -22.23
C GLY A 319 13.04 1.66 -21.74
N ASN A 320 12.57 2.03 -20.55
CA ASN A 320 12.93 3.31 -19.95
C ASN A 320 14.36 3.24 -19.41
N THR A 321 15.09 4.33 -19.53
CA THR A 321 16.35 4.49 -18.81
C THR A 321 16.07 4.67 -17.31
N GLU A 322 17.04 4.40 -16.44
CA GLU A 322 16.89 4.66 -14.99
C GLU A 322 16.60 6.15 -14.69
N SER A 323 17.08 7.08 -15.53
CA SER A 323 16.76 8.50 -15.43
C SER A 323 15.31 8.80 -15.81
N GLU A 324 14.78 8.13 -16.82
CA GLU A 324 13.37 8.25 -17.21
C GLU A 324 12.45 7.61 -16.19
N GLN A 325 12.83 6.47 -15.58
CA GLN A 325 12.13 5.90 -14.44
C GLN A 325 12.02 6.93 -13.31
N ALA A 326 13.12 7.56 -12.92
CA ALA A 326 13.14 8.58 -11.87
C ALA A 326 12.22 9.77 -12.20
N THR A 327 12.36 10.34 -13.40
CA THR A 327 11.55 11.50 -13.81
C THR A 327 10.08 11.16 -13.96
N GLY A 328 9.78 9.99 -14.54
CA GLY A 328 8.39 9.54 -14.74
C GLY A 328 7.69 9.19 -13.44
N LEU A 329 8.38 8.57 -12.48
CA LEU A 329 7.81 8.31 -11.15
C LEU A 329 7.51 9.60 -10.38
N LEU A 330 8.41 10.61 -10.45
CA LEU A 330 8.12 11.93 -9.87
C LEU A 330 6.89 12.58 -10.52
N GLN A 331 6.73 12.45 -11.85
CA GLN A 331 5.55 12.94 -12.55
C GLN A 331 4.29 12.18 -12.10
N ASN A 332 4.33 10.85 -12.02
CA ASN A 332 3.19 10.04 -11.57
C ASN A 332 2.78 10.40 -10.14
N ILE A 333 3.72 10.55 -9.22
CA ILE A 333 3.46 11.00 -7.85
C ILE A 333 2.80 12.38 -7.86
N ASN A 334 3.34 13.32 -8.63
CA ASN A 334 2.79 14.65 -8.77
C ASN A 334 1.35 14.60 -9.31
N ASP A 335 1.10 13.84 -10.36
CA ASP A 335 -0.22 13.73 -11.00
C ASP A 335 -1.27 13.17 -10.04
N VAL A 336 -0.91 12.20 -9.20
CA VAL A 336 -1.79 11.65 -8.17
C VAL A 336 -2.05 12.67 -7.05
N THR A 337 -1.01 13.35 -6.58
CA THR A 337 -1.10 14.21 -5.38
C THR A 337 -1.63 15.62 -5.67
N THR A 338 -1.55 16.09 -6.93
CA THR A 338 -2.04 17.41 -7.36
C THR A 338 -3.33 17.34 -8.19
N SER A 339 -3.94 16.18 -8.28
CA SER A 339 -5.24 15.98 -8.94
C SER A 339 -6.28 16.98 -8.42
N PHE A 340 -7.19 17.45 -9.29
CA PHE A 340 -8.23 18.40 -8.94
C PHE A 340 -9.11 17.94 -7.77
N LEU A 341 -9.37 16.63 -7.69
CA LEU A 341 -10.02 16.01 -6.55
C LEU A 341 -8.95 15.29 -5.71
N PRO A 342 -8.93 15.45 -4.39
CA PRO A 342 -7.90 14.88 -3.54
C PRO A 342 -7.90 13.34 -3.61
N THR A 343 -6.71 12.77 -3.57
CA THR A 343 -6.47 11.33 -3.46
C THR A 343 -5.91 11.00 -2.08
N ALA A 344 -6.05 9.75 -1.65
CA ALA A 344 -5.50 9.27 -0.38
C ALA A 344 -4.01 8.93 -0.45
N GLY A 345 -3.41 8.99 -1.64
CA GLY A 345 -1.97 8.75 -1.84
C GLY A 345 -1.65 7.77 -2.94
N VAL A 346 -0.40 7.29 -2.93
CA VAL A 346 0.16 6.44 -3.96
C VAL A 346 1.16 5.44 -3.38
N CYS A 347 1.20 4.22 -3.95
CA CYS A 347 2.25 3.23 -3.73
C CYS A 347 3.07 3.08 -5.02
N ILE A 348 4.38 3.17 -4.88
CA ILE A 348 5.32 2.94 -5.97
C ILE A 348 5.48 1.44 -6.20
N HIS A 349 5.31 0.99 -7.42
CA HIS A 349 5.58 -0.35 -7.87
C HIS A 349 6.90 -0.37 -8.63
N GLU A 350 7.99 -0.92 -8.04
CA GLU A 350 8.08 -1.54 -6.73
C GLU A 350 9.46 -1.28 -6.10
N TYR A 351 9.71 -1.79 -4.90
CA TYR A 351 10.99 -1.56 -4.22
C TYR A 351 12.14 -2.31 -4.88
N LEU A 352 12.07 -3.63 -4.96
CA LEU A 352 13.08 -4.50 -5.58
C LEU A 352 12.71 -4.90 -6.99
N ASP A 353 13.70 -5.15 -7.84
CA ASP A 353 13.48 -5.89 -9.09
C ASP A 353 12.88 -7.27 -8.82
N ALA A 354 11.88 -7.64 -9.59
CA ALA A 354 11.09 -8.86 -9.39
C ALA A 354 11.49 -9.97 -10.37
N TRP A 355 12.76 -10.34 -10.37
CA TRP A 355 13.36 -11.37 -11.23
C TRP A 355 12.61 -12.72 -11.28
N TRP A 356 11.69 -12.95 -10.35
CA TRP A 356 10.88 -14.15 -10.19
C TRP A 356 9.52 -14.10 -10.90
N LYS A 357 9.13 -12.98 -11.54
CA LYS A 357 7.75 -12.80 -12.03
C LYS A 357 7.44 -13.69 -13.23
N PHE A 358 8.04 -13.45 -14.35
CA PHE A 358 7.79 -14.19 -15.59
C PHE A 358 9.13 -14.52 -16.27
N GLY A 359 9.11 -15.20 -17.40
CA GLY A 359 10.29 -15.42 -18.22
C GLY A 359 11.17 -16.59 -17.81
N LEU A 360 12.48 -16.42 -17.90
CA LEU A 360 13.45 -17.45 -17.58
C LEU A 360 13.52 -17.66 -16.07
N GLU A 361 12.98 -18.76 -15.60
CA GLU A 361 13.01 -19.16 -14.19
C GLU A 361 14.41 -19.66 -13.77
N ASP A 362 15.41 -18.85 -13.99
CA ASP A 362 16.73 -19.02 -13.40
C ASP A 362 16.75 -18.27 -12.07
N SER A 363 17.05 -18.97 -11.00
CA SER A 363 17.08 -18.43 -9.64
C SER A 363 18.06 -17.26 -9.42
N TYR A 364 18.87 -16.91 -10.41
CA TYR A 364 19.93 -15.92 -10.28
C TYR A 364 20.05 -14.93 -11.45
N SER A 365 19.14 -14.98 -12.40
CA SER A 365 19.20 -14.14 -13.60
C SER A 365 17.86 -13.48 -13.87
N GLN A 366 17.89 -12.18 -14.22
CA GLN A 366 16.73 -11.49 -14.76
C GLN A 366 16.62 -11.75 -16.27
N ASP A 367 15.39 -11.91 -16.76
CA ASP A 367 15.11 -11.98 -18.18
C ASP A 367 15.07 -10.57 -18.78
N PRO A 368 16.00 -10.23 -19.71
CA PRO A 368 16.01 -8.90 -20.34
C PRO A 368 14.79 -8.65 -21.24
N ASP A 369 14.06 -9.69 -21.63
CA ASP A 369 12.86 -9.61 -22.46
C ASP A 369 11.58 -9.52 -21.63
N ASP A 370 11.64 -9.85 -20.32
CA ASP A 370 10.50 -9.68 -19.41
C ASP A 370 10.50 -8.30 -18.78
N VAL A 371 9.46 -7.52 -19.11
CA VAL A 371 9.30 -6.16 -18.60
C VAL A 371 9.00 -6.13 -17.10
N GLU A 372 8.28 -7.15 -16.59
CA GLU A 372 7.80 -7.20 -15.22
C GLU A 372 8.92 -7.36 -14.18
N GLU A 373 10.06 -7.85 -14.57
CA GLU A 373 11.18 -8.06 -13.67
C GLU A 373 11.98 -6.79 -13.32
N TRP A 374 11.74 -5.66 -14.02
CA TRP A 374 12.60 -4.48 -13.99
C TRP A 374 11.93 -3.21 -13.43
N PHE A 375 10.88 -3.33 -12.65
CA PHE A 375 10.18 -2.20 -12.05
C PHE A 375 10.85 -1.63 -10.79
N GLY A 376 11.77 -2.37 -10.17
CA GLY A 376 12.39 -1.98 -8.91
C GLY A 376 13.03 -0.58 -8.95
N ILE A 377 12.89 0.18 -7.87
CA ILE A 377 13.71 1.36 -7.63
C ILE A 377 15.04 1.00 -6.97
N VAL A 378 15.20 -0.27 -6.62
CA VAL A 378 16.42 -0.92 -6.18
C VAL A 378 16.65 -2.12 -7.07
N LYS A 379 17.76 -2.11 -7.81
CA LYS A 379 18.14 -3.24 -8.66
C LYS A 379 18.86 -4.31 -7.89
N ILE A 380 18.73 -5.54 -8.35
CA ILE A 380 19.46 -6.70 -7.87
C ILE A 380 20.54 -7.05 -8.90
N ASN A 381 21.80 -6.97 -8.51
CA ASN A 381 22.93 -7.40 -9.31
C ASN A 381 23.33 -8.80 -8.88
N SER A 382 22.95 -9.81 -9.67
CA SER A 382 23.26 -11.22 -9.40
C SER A 382 24.62 -11.61 -9.99
N ALA A 383 25.32 -12.48 -9.29
CA ALA A 383 26.60 -13.04 -9.74
C ALA A 383 26.71 -14.51 -9.30
N GLY A 384 25.96 -15.40 -9.95
CA GLY A 384 25.87 -16.81 -9.61
C GLY A 384 25.10 -17.03 -8.31
N ASP A 385 25.74 -17.56 -7.28
CA ASP A 385 25.16 -17.88 -5.98
C ASP A 385 25.14 -16.73 -4.96
N TRP A 386 25.47 -15.51 -5.39
CA TRP A 386 25.43 -14.30 -4.55
C TRP A 386 24.85 -13.12 -5.35
N TYR A 387 24.39 -12.10 -4.64
CA TYR A 387 23.84 -10.86 -5.23
C TYR A 387 24.14 -9.66 -4.34
N THR A 388 24.02 -8.48 -4.93
CA THR A 388 24.04 -7.19 -4.24
C THR A 388 22.87 -6.34 -4.71
N THR A 389 22.43 -5.42 -3.88
CA THR A 389 21.41 -4.44 -4.22
C THR A 389 22.04 -3.07 -4.46
N GLU A 390 21.46 -2.28 -5.36
CA GLU A 390 21.91 -0.94 -5.67
C GLU A 390 20.71 -0.03 -5.93
N PHE A 391 20.70 1.16 -5.32
CA PHE A 391 19.64 2.15 -5.55
C PHE A 391 19.72 2.71 -6.97
N ARG A 392 18.59 2.70 -7.67
CA ARG A 392 18.45 3.47 -8.91
C ARG A 392 18.25 4.96 -8.58
N PRO A 393 18.49 5.88 -9.55
CA PRO A 393 18.21 7.31 -9.38
C PRO A 393 16.80 7.63 -8.86
N ALA A 394 15.83 6.78 -9.17
CA ALA A 394 14.44 6.90 -8.71
C ALA A 394 14.32 6.89 -7.17
N TYR A 395 15.11 6.07 -6.47
CA TYR A 395 15.11 6.03 -5.01
C TYR A 395 15.46 7.41 -4.40
N GLU A 396 16.57 8.01 -4.82
CA GLU A 396 16.98 9.32 -4.31
C GLU A 396 16.04 10.45 -4.78
N ALA A 397 15.49 10.35 -5.99
CA ALA A 397 14.52 11.31 -6.50
C ALA A 397 13.24 11.35 -5.64
N ILE A 398 12.70 10.19 -5.30
CA ILE A 398 11.51 10.06 -4.44
C ILE A 398 11.82 10.54 -3.03
N LYS A 399 12.96 10.13 -2.46
CA LYS A 399 13.43 10.57 -1.12
C LYS A 399 13.50 12.09 -0.97
N ASN A 400 13.82 12.80 -2.03
CA ASN A 400 13.91 14.26 -2.01
C ASN A 400 12.55 14.98 -1.96
N ILE A 401 11.43 14.27 -2.23
CA ILE A 401 10.09 14.85 -2.24
C ILE A 401 9.17 14.30 -1.14
N TRP A 402 9.53 13.20 -0.49
CA TRP A 402 8.78 12.57 0.57
C TRP A 402 9.29 12.94 1.96
#